data_a9f4c7aeba83b1b0111b1071f95d26a2
#
_entry.id   a9f4c7aeba83b1b0111b1071f95d26a2
#
_cell.length_a   1.000
_cell.length_b   1.000
_cell.length_c   1.000
_cell.angle_alpha   90.00
_cell.angle_beta   90.00
_cell.angle_gamma   90.00
#
_symmetry.space_group_name_H-M   'P 1'
#
loop_
_entity.id
_entity.type
_entity.pdbx_description
1 polymer ?
#
loop_
_entity_poly.entity_id
_entity_poly.type
_entity_poly.pdbx_seq_one_letter_code
_entity_poly.pdbx_strand_id
1 'polypeptide(L)'
;MDSVFYIGTEKGVSTARSSDHRSWEIVERGLENWAVPELAVSPDAPNKVFAGTRGDGVWLSEDFGKSWKKPCYGKRGPGKVRCVTIDPHDSRRIYAGVEPIDLFVSEDEGKNWDRLDAIWDIPFIETIPYPVATVEPHLRDLTVDPTDPDILYAALQVGYMVKSTDRGKSWKLLDDNLDCDVHTIVIDPTNPRRLFIATGGNGARSGDAPGRALYISQDAGDSWTPAAMNFSSEYSVPITLDPHDPKRVYSALANGPPGGWRRRASGAEATMIRSDDGGANWQGIAGGMASEDFPEVIIVDQEIPGRLYAGCRNGKIYASDDGGDNFGAMDLGLGVSDLRCVVLAHA
;
A
#
# COMPACT_ATOMS: atom_id res chain seq x y z
N MET A 1 -24.07 10.48 -1.47
CA MET A 1 -22.89 10.83 -2.27
C MET A 1 -22.51 9.63 -3.12
N ASP A 2 -22.06 9.83 -4.33
CA ASP A 2 -21.57 8.73 -5.14
C ASP A 2 -20.20 8.31 -4.64
N SER A 3 -19.95 7.01 -4.57
CA SER A 3 -18.62 6.48 -4.28
C SER A 3 -17.94 6.03 -5.56
N VAL A 4 -16.64 6.19 -5.60
CA VAL A 4 -15.81 5.85 -6.74
C VAL A 4 -14.64 4.96 -6.29
N PHE A 5 -14.49 3.78 -6.91
CA PHE A 5 -13.26 3.01 -6.84
C PHE A 5 -12.36 3.33 -8.02
N TYR A 6 -11.10 3.56 -7.73
CA TYR A 6 -10.01 3.47 -8.70
C TYR A 6 -9.23 2.19 -8.42
N ILE A 7 -9.13 1.32 -9.39
CA ILE A 7 -8.57 -0.03 -9.26
C ILE A 7 -7.37 -0.15 -10.19
N GLY A 8 -6.17 -0.20 -9.61
CA GLY A 8 -4.92 -0.40 -10.34
C GLY A 8 -4.62 -1.88 -10.52
N THR A 9 -4.23 -2.24 -11.74
CA THR A 9 -3.97 -3.63 -12.15
C THR A 9 -2.71 -3.74 -13.00
N GLU A 10 -2.30 -4.96 -13.35
CA GLU A 10 -1.25 -5.18 -14.37
C GLU A 10 -1.66 -4.71 -15.79
N LYS A 11 -2.92 -4.33 -15.97
CA LYS A 11 -3.48 -3.87 -17.26
C LYS A 11 -4.24 -2.55 -17.12
N GLY A 12 -3.63 -1.57 -16.44
CA GLY A 12 -4.18 -0.24 -16.32
C GLY A 12 -5.07 -0.03 -15.10
N VAL A 13 -5.93 0.98 -15.22
CA VAL A 13 -6.87 1.43 -14.20
C VAL A 13 -8.30 1.17 -14.65
N SER A 14 -9.11 0.61 -13.76
CA SER A 14 -10.56 0.58 -13.90
C SER A 14 -11.20 1.51 -12.88
N THR A 15 -12.18 2.28 -13.29
CA THR A 15 -12.98 3.12 -12.39
C THR A 15 -14.37 2.52 -12.25
N ALA A 16 -14.81 2.27 -11.01
CA ALA A 16 -16.15 1.82 -10.72
C ALA A 16 -16.90 2.86 -9.89
N ARG A 17 -18.21 2.95 -10.07
CA ARG A 17 -19.09 3.87 -9.31
C ARG A 17 -20.21 3.13 -8.62
N SER A 18 -20.64 3.72 -7.52
CA SER A 18 -21.81 3.29 -6.76
C SER A 18 -22.54 4.51 -6.18
N SER A 19 -23.86 4.52 -6.27
CA SER A 19 -24.72 5.52 -5.61
C SER A 19 -25.33 5.02 -4.30
N ASP A 20 -25.24 3.72 -4.03
CA ASP A 20 -25.82 3.05 -2.85
C ASP A 20 -24.76 2.31 -2.01
N HIS A 21 -23.50 2.40 -2.38
CA HIS A 21 -22.33 1.73 -1.78
C HIS A 21 -22.42 0.17 -1.80
N ARG A 22 -23.34 -0.39 -2.54
CA ARG A 22 -23.57 -1.84 -2.65
C ARG A 22 -23.51 -2.36 -4.06
N SER A 23 -24.12 -1.60 -4.98
CA SER A 23 -24.14 -1.92 -6.41
C SER A 23 -23.08 -1.10 -7.11
N TRP A 24 -22.09 -1.76 -7.67
CA TRP A 24 -20.95 -1.12 -8.31
C TRP A 24 -20.91 -1.44 -9.79
N GLU A 25 -20.61 -0.46 -10.62
CA GLU A 25 -20.49 -0.60 -12.07
C GLU A 25 -19.15 -0.03 -12.54
N ILE A 26 -18.42 -0.78 -13.39
CA ILE A 26 -17.26 -0.25 -14.10
C ILE A 26 -17.73 0.76 -15.14
N VAL A 27 -17.31 2.00 -14.96
CA VAL A 27 -17.71 3.12 -15.85
C VAL A 27 -16.60 3.54 -16.80
N GLU A 28 -15.33 3.36 -16.42
CA GLU A 28 -14.18 3.78 -17.22
C GLU A 28 -13.03 2.76 -17.13
N ARG A 29 -12.19 2.71 -18.18
CA ARG A 29 -10.93 2.00 -18.23
C ARG A 29 -9.87 2.87 -18.88
N GLY A 30 -8.64 2.83 -18.37
CA GLY A 30 -7.55 3.64 -18.90
C GLY A 30 -6.18 3.06 -18.58
N LEU A 31 -5.14 3.63 -19.20
CA LEU A 31 -3.74 3.21 -19.02
C LEU A 31 -3.49 1.72 -19.32
N GLU A 32 -4.25 1.10 -20.20
CA GLU A 32 -4.29 -0.36 -20.45
C GLU A 32 -2.94 -0.95 -20.91
N ASN A 33 -2.01 -0.11 -21.36
CA ASN A 33 -0.66 -0.53 -21.76
C ASN A 33 0.32 -0.61 -20.58
N TRP A 34 -0.10 -0.22 -19.38
CA TRP A 34 0.77 -0.09 -18.22
C TRP A 34 0.27 -0.89 -17.03
N ALA A 35 1.19 -1.51 -16.31
CA ALA A 35 0.91 -1.98 -14.97
C ALA A 35 0.87 -0.78 -14.02
N VAL A 36 -0.18 -0.71 -13.20
CA VAL A 36 -0.42 0.38 -12.23
C VAL A 36 -0.38 -0.21 -10.83
N PRO A 37 0.79 -0.22 -10.18
CA PRO A 37 0.94 -0.76 -8.83
C PRO A 37 0.34 0.13 -7.75
N GLU A 38 0.23 1.47 -7.99
CA GLU A 38 -0.24 2.40 -6.98
C GLU A 38 -1.06 3.53 -7.57
N LEU A 39 -2.05 3.96 -6.80
CA LEU A 39 -2.95 5.07 -7.08
C LEU A 39 -3.04 5.98 -5.86
N ALA A 40 -3.05 7.30 -6.07
CA ALA A 40 -3.28 8.28 -5.01
C ALA A 40 -4.38 9.25 -5.44
N VAL A 41 -5.44 9.35 -4.65
CA VAL A 41 -6.55 10.30 -4.87
C VAL A 41 -6.27 11.56 -4.06
N SER A 42 -6.46 12.73 -4.68
CA SER A 42 -6.33 14.00 -3.99
C SER A 42 -7.40 14.10 -2.88
N PRO A 43 -7.01 14.39 -1.63
CA PRO A 43 -7.96 14.55 -0.54
C PRO A 43 -8.95 15.69 -0.77
N ASP A 44 -8.54 16.72 -1.53
CA ASP A 44 -9.35 17.91 -1.81
C ASP A 44 -10.25 17.77 -3.05
N ALA A 45 -10.02 16.72 -3.87
CA ALA A 45 -10.71 16.57 -5.16
C ALA A 45 -10.82 15.08 -5.53
N PRO A 46 -11.95 14.42 -5.25
CA PRO A 46 -12.13 12.98 -5.49
C PRO A 46 -12.08 12.59 -6.98
N ASN A 47 -12.25 13.54 -7.88
CA ASN A 47 -12.09 13.36 -9.33
C ASN A 47 -10.63 13.39 -9.80
N LYS A 48 -9.70 13.84 -8.92
CA LYS A 48 -8.27 13.94 -9.23
C LYS A 48 -7.51 12.75 -8.67
N VAL A 49 -6.94 11.94 -9.56
CA VAL A 49 -6.19 10.74 -9.19
C VAL A 49 -4.87 10.66 -9.95
N PHE A 50 -3.81 10.33 -9.20
CA PHE A 50 -2.49 10.07 -9.74
C PHE A 50 -2.27 8.56 -9.82
N ALA A 51 -1.72 8.10 -10.95
CA ALA A 51 -1.40 6.70 -11.20
C ALA A 51 0.11 6.54 -11.43
N GLY A 52 0.75 5.81 -10.55
CA GLY A 52 2.11 5.35 -10.75
C GLY A 52 2.15 4.18 -11.73
N THR A 53 2.93 4.28 -12.81
CA THR A 53 3.04 3.22 -13.80
C THR A 53 4.41 2.54 -13.76
N ARG A 54 4.45 1.23 -14.02
CA ARG A 54 5.72 0.48 -14.11
C ARG A 54 6.37 0.65 -15.47
N GLY A 55 6.85 1.86 -15.77
CA GLY A 55 7.65 2.11 -16.97
C GLY A 55 7.42 3.45 -17.64
N ASP A 56 6.38 4.21 -17.27
CA ASP A 56 6.10 5.49 -17.91
C ASP A 56 5.75 6.62 -16.91
N GLY A 57 6.24 6.51 -15.67
CA GLY A 57 6.13 7.56 -14.67
C GLY A 57 4.74 7.70 -14.05
N VAL A 58 4.42 8.93 -13.65
CA VAL A 58 3.15 9.27 -13.00
C VAL A 58 2.19 9.91 -14.00
N TRP A 59 0.97 9.40 -14.05
CA TRP A 59 -0.15 9.91 -14.85
C TRP A 59 -1.20 10.55 -13.95
N LEU A 60 -1.94 11.52 -14.48
CA LEU A 60 -2.97 12.26 -13.76
C LEU A 60 -4.29 12.20 -14.55
N SER A 61 -5.37 11.87 -13.86
CA SER A 61 -6.74 12.14 -14.29
C SER A 61 -7.34 13.22 -13.40
N GLU A 62 -8.16 14.11 -14.00
CA GLU A 62 -8.92 15.16 -13.29
C GLU A 62 -10.43 15.03 -13.56
N ASP A 63 -10.88 13.91 -14.11
CA ASP A 63 -12.23 13.67 -14.56
C ASP A 63 -12.76 12.27 -14.20
N PHE A 64 -12.36 11.77 -13.03
CA PHE A 64 -12.73 10.44 -12.52
C PHE A 64 -12.24 9.29 -13.40
N GLY A 65 -11.04 9.38 -13.97
CA GLY A 65 -10.44 8.32 -14.76
C GLY A 65 -10.91 8.22 -16.21
N LYS A 66 -11.72 9.17 -16.68
CA LYS A 66 -12.18 9.21 -18.09
C LYS A 66 -11.06 9.51 -19.05
N SER A 67 -10.18 10.41 -18.67
CA SER A 67 -8.98 10.74 -19.45
C SER A 67 -7.74 10.82 -18.56
N TRP A 68 -6.60 10.52 -19.16
CA TRP A 68 -5.31 10.50 -18.49
C TRP A 68 -4.31 11.35 -19.24
N LYS A 69 -3.55 12.15 -18.52
CA LYS A 69 -2.44 12.95 -19.03
C LYS A 69 -1.19 12.70 -18.24
N LYS A 70 -0.04 12.87 -18.87
CA LYS A 70 1.26 12.81 -18.21
C LYS A 70 1.74 14.24 -17.91
N PRO A 71 1.70 14.72 -16.65
CA PRO A 71 2.03 16.12 -16.34
C PRO A 71 3.48 16.45 -16.67
N CYS A 72 4.42 15.52 -16.40
CA CYS A 72 5.85 15.68 -16.69
C CYS A 72 6.19 15.09 -18.07
N TYR A 73 5.97 15.84 -19.13
CA TYR A 73 6.28 15.39 -20.49
C TYR A 73 7.67 15.82 -20.93
N GLY A 74 8.49 14.84 -21.38
CA GLY A 74 9.84 15.11 -21.95
C GLY A 74 10.91 15.59 -20.98
N LYS A 75 10.66 15.53 -19.66
CA LYS A 75 11.60 15.90 -18.60
C LYS A 75 12.09 14.67 -17.84
N ARG A 76 13.19 14.83 -17.09
CA ARG A 76 13.58 13.81 -16.10
C ARG A 76 12.56 13.76 -14.98
N GLY A 77 11.95 12.58 -14.78
CA GLY A 77 10.99 12.32 -13.73
C GLY A 77 11.03 10.83 -13.37
N PRO A 78 10.17 10.39 -12.43
CA PRO A 78 10.09 8.99 -12.05
C PRO A 78 9.77 8.10 -13.25
N GLY A 79 10.46 6.97 -13.36
CA GLY A 79 10.28 6.02 -14.47
C GLY A 79 9.36 4.85 -14.12
N LYS A 80 9.95 3.74 -13.63
CA LYS A 80 9.19 2.58 -13.12
C LYS A 80 8.68 2.87 -11.71
N VAL A 81 7.51 3.50 -11.59
CA VAL A 81 6.91 3.87 -10.31
C VAL A 81 6.40 2.63 -9.58
N ARG A 82 6.67 2.56 -8.27
CA ARG A 82 6.24 1.51 -7.36
C ARG A 82 5.26 2.00 -6.31
N CYS A 83 5.47 3.22 -5.81
CA CYS A 83 4.51 3.91 -4.96
C CYS A 83 4.36 5.36 -5.37
N VAL A 84 3.20 5.94 -5.13
CA VAL A 84 2.89 7.35 -5.30
C VAL A 84 2.08 7.82 -4.09
N THR A 85 2.56 8.88 -3.43
CA THR A 85 1.96 9.39 -2.21
C THR A 85 1.74 10.88 -2.32
N ILE A 86 0.53 11.34 -2.02
CA ILE A 86 0.20 12.76 -1.90
C ILE A 86 0.50 13.19 -0.46
N ASP A 87 1.19 14.31 -0.28
CA ASP A 87 1.42 14.90 1.03
C ASP A 87 0.07 15.34 1.64
N PRO A 88 -0.32 14.83 2.83
CA PRO A 88 -1.58 15.21 3.45
C PRO A 88 -1.63 16.69 3.89
N HIS A 89 -0.49 17.38 3.93
CA HIS A 89 -0.40 18.80 4.30
C HIS A 89 -0.40 19.75 3.10
N ASP A 90 -0.06 19.26 1.89
CA ASP A 90 -0.10 20.02 0.64
C ASP A 90 -0.39 19.07 -0.54
N SER A 91 -1.62 19.04 -1.00
CA SER A 91 -2.08 18.16 -2.10
C SER A 91 -1.38 18.37 -3.45
N ARG A 92 -0.59 19.45 -3.60
CA ARG A 92 0.25 19.68 -4.78
C ARG A 92 1.57 18.93 -4.70
N ARG A 93 2.00 18.58 -3.46
CA ARG A 93 3.24 17.84 -3.23
C ARG A 93 2.97 16.35 -3.35
N ILE A 94 3.77 15.72 -4.22
CA ILE A 94 3.65 14.29 -4.51
C ILE A 94 5.01 13.66 -4.43
N TYR A 95 5.11 12.53 -3.78
CA TYR A 95 6.30 11.67 -3.77
C TYR A 95 6.09 10.48 -4.70
N ALA A 96 7.16 10.05 -5.37
CA ALA A 96 7.15 8.85 -6.20
C ALA A 96 8.41 8.01 -5.95
N GLY A 97 8.19 6.81 -5.43
CA GLY A 97 9.23 5.80 -5.27
C GLY A 97 9.29 4.87 -6.48
N VAL A 98 10.48 4.51 -6.90
CA VAL A 98 10.70 3.80 -8.18
C VAL A 98 11.58 2.55 -8.05
N GLU A 99 11.66 1.81 -9.16
CA GLU A 99 12.55 0.67 -9.42
C GLU A 99 13.52 1.01 -10.57
N PRO A 100 14.86 0.86 -10.42
CA PRO A 100 15.57 0.60 -9.16
C PRO A 100 15.27 1.65 -8.08
N ILE A 101 15.68 1.38 -6.82
CA ILE A 101 15.44 2.30 -5.70
C ILE A 101 15.87 3.72 -6.09
N ASP A 102 14.90 4.60 -6.05
CA ASP A 102 15.08 6.04 -6.13
C ASP A 102 13.83 6.74 -5.60
N LEU A 103 13.94 8.01 -5.27
CA LEU A 103 12.84 8.80 -4.75
C LEU A 103 12.77 10.16 -5.41
N PHE A 104 11.59 10.54 -5.82
CA PHE A 104 11.29 11.82 -6.44
C PHE A 104 10.22 12.58 -5.67
N VAL A 105 10.30 13.90 -5.69
CA VAL A 105 9.26 14.80 -5.17
C VAL A 105 8.84 15.79 -6.24
N SER A 106 7.56 16.06 -6.32
CA SER A 106 6.98 17.16 -7.09
C SER A 106 6.27 18.13 -6.15
N GLU A 107 6.43 19.43 -6.34
CA GLU A 107 5.77 20.50 -5.60
C GLU A 107 4.61 21.11 -6.41
N ASP A 108 4.30 20.57 -7.59
CA ASP A 108 3.41 21.18 -8.57
C ASP A 108 2.51 20.16 -9.30
N GLU A 109 2.02 19.18 -8.57
CA GLU A 109 1.11 18.13 -9.07
C GLU A 109 1.73 17.27 -10.19
N GLY A 110 3.01 16.94 -10.06
CA GLY A 110 3.70 16.06 -11.00
C GLY A 110 4.19 16.72 -12.29
N LYS A 111 4.12 18.06 -12.42
CA LYS A 111 4.60 18.78 -13.63
C LYS A 111 6.11 18.86 -13.68
N ASN A 112 6.76 19.03 -12.53
CA ASN A 112 8.21 18.98 -12.39
C ASN A 112 8.56 18.06 -11.22
N TRP A 113 9.70 17.38 -11.33
CA TRP A 113 10.17 16.43 -10.34
C TRP A 113 11.62 16.71 -9.99
N ASP A 114 11.90 16.76 -8.71
CA ASP A 114 13.22 16.79 -8.12
C ASP A 114 13.56 15.43 -7.53
N ARG A 115 14.77 14.97 -7.72
CA ARG A 115 15.27 13.71 -7.14
C ARG A 115 15.77 13.98 -5.73
N LEU A 116 15.38 13.14 -4.79
CA LEU A 116 15.85 13.18 -3.41
C LEU A 116 17.07 12.26 -3.25
N ASP A 117 18.23 12.76 -3.70
CA ASP A 117 19.47 11.98 -3.81
C ASP A 117 19.97 11.38 -2.50
N ALA A 118 19.63 11.98 -1.36
CA ALA A 118 20.07 11.53 -0.04
C ALA A 118 19.61 10.11 0.33
N ILE A 119 18.65 9.52 -0.40
CA ILE A 119 18.28 8.10 -0.22
C ILE A 119 19.47 7.17 -0.49
N TRP A 120 20.41 7.60 -1.36
CA TRP A 120 21.60 6.85 -1.72
C TRP A 120 22.72 6.90 -0.69
N ASP A 121 22.60 7.75 0.35
CA ASP A 121 23.54 7.79 1.48
C ASP A 121 23.32 6.62 2.46
N ILE A 122 22.27 5.82 2.27
CA ILE A 122 22.02 4.60 3.06
C ILE A 122 23.12 3.56 2.80
N PRO A 123 23.82 3.07 3.84
CA PRO A 123 25.10 2.36 3.71
C PRO A 123 25.12 1.10 2.84
N PHE A 124 23.98 0.48 2.55
CA PHE A 124 23.93 -0.77 1.78
C PHE A 124 22.96 -0.73 0.60
N ILE A 125 22.44 0.45 0.24
CA ILE A 125 21.39 0.58 -0.76
C ILE A 125 21.76 -0.05 -2.10
N GLU A 126 23.02 0.06 -2.51
CA GLU A 126 23.54 -0.52 -3.75
C GLU A 126 23.64 -2.06 -3.73
N THR A 127 23.61 -2.66 -2.54
CA THR A 127 23.86 -4.09 -2.34
C THR A 127 22.63 -4.86 -1.83
N ILE A 128 21.47 -4.23 -1.82
CA ILE A 128 20.22 -4.89 -1.41
C ILE A 128 19.97 -6.07 -2.34
N PRO A 129 19.94 -7.32 -1.83
CA PRO A 129 19.63 -8.48 -2.64
C PRO A 129 18.13 -8.55 -2.90
N TYR A 130 17.72 -8.84 -4.13
CA TYR A 130 16.33 -9.12 -4.43
C TYR A 130 16.17 -10.58 -4.86
N PRO A 131 15.23 -11.34 -4.28
CA PRO A 131 15.12 -12.77 -4.52
C PRO A 131 14.59 -13.15 -5.91
N VAL A 132 14.09 -12.18 -6.68
CA VAL A 132 13.55 -12.40 -8.03
C VAL A 132 14.45 -11.72 -9.05
N ALA A 133 15.13 -12.49 -9.86
CA ALA A 133 16.16 -12.01 -10.80
C ALA A 133 15.68 -10.98 -11.86
N THR A 134 14.36 -10.88 -12.08
CA THR A 134 13.76 -9.95 -13.06
C THR A 134 13.22 -8.67 -12.43
N VAL A 135 13.37 -8.50 -11.11
CA VAL A 135 12.90 -7.35 -10.36
C VAL A 135 14.08 -6.78 -9.58
N GLU A 136 14.29 -5.49 -9.70
CA GLU A 136 15.34 -4.78 -8.96
C GLU A 136 14.81 -4.34 -7.59
N PRO A 137 15.70 -4.14 -6.59
CA PRO A 137 15.31 -3.50 -5.33
C PRO A 137 14.59 -2.19 -5.60
N HIS A 138 13.52 -1.91 -4.86
CA HIS A 138 12.70 -0.74 -5.12
C HIS A 138 12.12 -0.14 -3.85
N LEU A 139 11.71 1.11 -3.95
CA LEU A 139 10.98 1.78 -2.89
C LEU A 139 9.51 1.31 -2.97
N ARG A 140 9.11 0.52 -1.98
CA ARG A 140 7.83 -0.21 -1.99
C ARG A 140 6.66 0.65 -1.54
N ASP A 141 6.89 1.46 -0.50
CA ASP A 141 5.87 2.30 0.12
C ASP A 141 6.51 3.56 0.70
N LEU A 142 5.77 4.64 0.75
CA LEU A 142 6.16 5.89 1.38
C LEU A 142 4.94 6.52 2.06
N THR A 143 5.11 6.93 3.28
CA THR A 143 4.08 7.68 4.01
C THR A 143 4.66 8.94 4.64
N VAL A 144 3.86 10.00 4.66
CA VAL A 144 4.15 11.27 5.34
C VAL A 144 3.46 11.23 6.70
N ASP A 145 4.13 11.71 7.74
CA ASP A 145 3.51 11.83 9.06
C ASP A 145 2.30 12.78 8.98
N PRO A 146 1.12 12.36 9.46
CA PRO A 146 -0.10 13.16 9.34
C PRO A 146 -0.10 14.44 10.20
N THR A 147 0.89 14.60 11.10
CA THR A 147 0.99 15.76 12.01
C THR A 147 2.22 16.62 11.75
N ASP A 148 3.23 16.09 11.03
CA ASP A 148 4.48 16.81 10.73
C ASP A 148 4.92 16.52 9.29
N PRO A 149 4.83 17.52 8.37
CA PRO A 149 5.20 17.34 6.97
C PRO A 149 6.70 17.11 6.74
N ASP A 150 7.54 17.33 7.74
CA ASP A 150 8.99 17.11 7.64
C ASP A 150 9.36 15.64 7.86
N ILE A 151 8.44 14.84 8.43
CA ILE A 151 8.67 13.42 8.73
C ILE A 151 8.13 12.52 7.61
N LEU A 152 9.02 11.73 7.03
CA LEU A 152 8.72 10.72 6.02
C LEU A 152 9.22 9.36 6.48
N TYR A 153 8.45 8.33 6.16
CA TYR A 153 8.89 6.94 6.27
C TYR A 153 8.82 6.27 4.90
N ALA A 154 9.84 5.51 4.55
CA ALA A 154 9.85 4.77 3.31
C ALA A 154 10.28 3.31 3.53
N ALA A 155 9.60 2.39 2.87
CA ALA A 155 9.92 0.96 2.85
C ALA A 155 10.80 0.65 1.65
N LEU A 156 12.00 0.16 1.89
CA LEU A 156 12.88 -0.39 0.87
C LEU A 156 12.65 -1.89 0.81
N GLN A 157 11.99 -2.38 -0.21
CA GLN A 157 11.70 -3.82 -0.28
C GLN A 157 12.98 -4.66 -0.19
N VAL A 158 13.04 -5.57 0.79
CA VAL A 158 14.23 -6.32 1.22
C VAL A 158 15.38 -5.44 1.72
N GLY A 159 15.09 -4.17 2.06
CA GLY A 159 16.06 -3.16 2.52
C GLY A 159 15.66 -2.42 3.79
N TYR A 160 14.70 -2.98 4.56
CA TYR A 160 14.16 -2.38 5.79
C TYR A 160 13.37 -1.09 5.55
N MET A 161 13.33 -0.24 6.53
CA MET A 161 12.72 1.08 6.47
C MET A 161 13.75 2.18 6.66
N VAL A 162 13.43 3.35 6.11
CA VAL A 162 14.17 4.58 6.36
C VAL A 162 13.21 5.68 6.82
N LYS A 163 13.71 6.56 7.69
CA LYS A 163 12.98 7.73 8.20
C LYS A 163 13.76 9.00 7.87
N SER A 164 13.06 9.99 7.38
CA SER A 164 13.53 11.38 7.28
C SER A 164 12.79 12.26 8.28
N THR A 165 13.44 13.30 8.77
CA THR A 165 12.85 14.37 9.61
C THR A 165 13.07 15.75 8.99
N ASP A 166 13.39 15.80 7.70
CA ASP A 166 13.74 17.00 6.96
C ASP A 166 13.26 16.96 5.49
N ARG A 167 12.12 16.27 5.24
CA ARG A 167 11.51 16.10 3.90
C ARG A 167 12.39 15.37 2.91
N GLY A 168 13.13 14.36 3.36
CA GLY A 168 13.95 13.54 2.49
C GLY A 168 15.32 14.12 2.15
N LYS A 169 15.76 15.18 2.85
CA LYS A 169 17.13 15.73 2.68
C LYS A 169 18.18 14.88 3.38
N SER A 170 17.77 14.11 4.39
CA SER A 170 18.60 13.09 5.02
C SER A 170 17.72 11.91 5.47
N TRP A 171 18.33 10.73 5.62
CA TRP A 171 17.64 9.51 5.98
C TRP A 171 18.38 8.73 7.06
N LYS A 172 17.63 8.23 8.04
CA LYS A 172 18.07 7.27 9.06
C LYS A 172 17.52 5.89 8.71
N LEU A 173 18.38 4.88 8.70
CA LEU A 173 17.97 3.48 8.59
C LEU A 173 17.27 3.03 9.88
N LEU A 174 16.18 2.28 9.72
CA LEU A 174 15.42 1.64 10.79
C LEU A 174 15.44 0.14 10.53
N ASP A 175 16.42 -0.56 11.10
CA ASP A 175 16.65 -1.99 10.88
C ASP A 175 16.71 -2.79 12.20
N ASP A 176 16.65 -2.12 13.35
CA ASP A 176 16.77 -2.78 14.65
C ASP A 176 15.52 -3.63 14.96
N ASN A 177 15.74 -4.94 15.11
CA ASN A 177 14.70 -5.94 15.39
C ASN A 177 13.52 -5.94 14.38
N LEU A 178 13.81 -5.60 13.12
CA LEU A 178 12.83 -5.48 12.05
C LEU A 178 13.07 -6.49 10.94
N ASP A 179 12.00 -6.99 10.32
CA ASP A 179 12.08 -7.75 9.07
C ASP A 179 12.53 -6.86 7.92
N CYS A 180 13.39 -7.39 7.05
CA CYS A 180 13.93 -6.59 5.95
C CYS A 180 12.95 -6.39 4.78
N ASP A 181 11.90 -7.19 4.67
CA ASP A 181 10.96 -7.17 3.53
C ASP A 181 9.67 -6.41 3.90
N VAL A 182 9.80 -5.11 4.13
CA VAL A 182 8.68 -4.24 4.51
C VAL A 182 7.82 -3.92 3.29
N HIS A 183 6.51 -4.09 3.40
CA HIS A 183 5.55 -3.92 2.32
C HIS A 183 4.68 -2.68 2.47
N THR A 184 4.13 -2.43 3.66
CA THR A 184 3.19 -1.33 3.89
C THR A 184 3.44 -0.73 5.27
N ILE A 185 3.35 0.60 5.34
CA ILE A 185 3.54 1.42 6.54
C ILE A 185 2.25 2.17 6.84
N VAL A 186 1.78 2.10 8.08
CA VAL A 186 0.63 2.87 8.55
C VAL A 186 1.00 3.61 9.82
N ILE A 187 0.71 4.92 9.84
CA ILE A 187 0.89 5.78 11.01
C ILE A 187 -0.47 6.01 11.65
N ASP A 188 -0.57 5.87 12.95
CA ASP A 188 -1.78 6.22 13.69
C ASP A 188 -1.96 7.75 13.69
N PRO A 189 -3.01 8.29 13.05
CA PRO A 189 -3.20 9.73 12.96
C PRO A 189 -3.52 10.39 14.31
N THR A 190 -3.93 9.61 15.32
CA THR A 190 -4.20 10.12 16.67
C THR A 190 -2.98 10.05 17.59
N ASN A 191 -1.99 9.23 17.21
CA ASN A 191 -0.73 9.07 17.91
C ASN A 191 0.40 8.72 16.91
N PRO A 192 1.04 9.70 16.26
CA PRO A 192 2.03 9.46 15.21
C PRO A 192 3.32 8.78 15.70
N ARG A 193 3.48 8.57 17.00
CA ARG A 193 4.53 7.70 17.54
C ARG A 193 4.22 6.23 17.36
N ARG A 194 2.94 5.86 17.14
CA ARG A 194 2.49 4.49 16.91
C ARG A 194 2.43 4.20 15.42
N LEU A 195 3.26 3.26 14.97
CA LEU A 195 3.31 2.80 13.60
C LEU A 195 3.03 1.29 13.55
N PHE A 196 2.44 0.88 12.44
CA PHE A 196 2.23 -0.51 12.09
C PHE A 196 2.85 -0.78 10.73
N ILE A 197 3.47 -1.94 10.57
CA ILE A 197 3.98 -2.37 9.26
C ILE A 197 3.61 -3.81 8.97
N ALA A 198 3.40 -4.09 7.69
CA ALA A 198 3.29 -5.43 7.13
C ALA A 198 4.59 -5.81 6.41
N THR A 199 5.00 -7.06 6.53
CA THR A 199 6.26 -7.58 5.99
C THR A 199 6.11 -8.93 5.31
N GLY A 200 7.13 -9.30 4.53
CA GLY A 200 7.24 -10.60 3.89
C GLY A 200 7.62 -11.76 4.80
N GLY A 201 7.92 -11.51 6.08
CA GLY A 201 8.31 -12.55 7.03
C GLY A 201 9.67 -13.22 6.73
N ASN A 202 10.56 -12.51 6.02
CA ASN A 202 11.85 -13.07 5.58
C ASN A 202 12.97 -13.00 6.63
N GLY A 203 12.71 -12.36 7.78
CA GLY A 203 13.67 -12.14 8.86
C GLY A 203 14.67 -11.01 8.59
N ALA A 204 15.56 -10.79 9.54
CA ALA A 204 16.63 -9.82 9.39
C ALA A 204 17.66 -10.29 8.35
N ARG A 205 18.38 -9.35 7.72
CA ARG A 205 19.46 -9.67 6.77
C ARG A 205 20.57 -10.51 7.38
N SER A 206 20.79 -10.38 8.70
CA SER A 206 21.74 -11.19 9.47
C SER A 206 21.34 -12.67 9.56
N GLY A 207 20.07 -13.00 9.31
CA GLY A 207 19.54 -14.34 9.50
C GLY A 207 19.36 -14.75 10.97
N ASP A 208 19.52 -13.82 11.90
CA ASP A 208 19.58 -14.11 13.35
C ASP A 208 18.20 -14.24 14.00
N ALA A 209 17.13 -13.81 13.36
CA ALA A 209 15.77 -13.93 13.86
C ALA A 209 14.80 -14.38 12.76
N PRO A 210 13.80 -15.23 13.09
CA PRO A 210 12.72 -15.54 12.16
C PRO A 210 11.91 -14.27 11.89
N GLY A 211 11.59 -14.03 10.62
CA GLY A 211 10.71 -12.94 10.23
C GLY A 211 9.30 -13.09 10.80
N ARG A 212 8.63 -11.98 10.94
CA ARG A 212 7.23 -11.90 11.36
C ARG A 212 6.44 -11.09 10.34
N ALA A 213 5.17 -11.40 10.17
CA ALA A 213 4.32 -10.72 9.19
C ALA A 213 4.00 -9.28 9.58
N LEU A 214 3.89 -8.97 10.87
CA LEU A 214 3.53 -7.64 11.36
C LEU A 214 4.44 -7.18 12.49
N TYR A 215 4.74 -5.88 12.51
CA TYR A 215 5.46 -5.21 13.58
C TYR A 215 4.77 -3.93 13.99
N ILE A 216 4.98 -3.53 15.25
CA ILE A 216 4.41 -2.33 15.86
C ILE A 216 5.56 -1.53 16.48
N SER A 217 5.58 -0.23 16.21
CA SER A 217 6.39 0.74 16.93
C SER A 217 5.51 1.61 17.81
N GLN A 218 6.02 2.00 18.99
CA GLN A 218 5.38 2.94 19.91
C GLN A 218 6.20 4.24 20.09
N ASP A 219 7.31 4.35 19.35
CA ASP A 219 8.30 5.42 19.50
C ASP A 219 8.72 6.05 18.17
N ALA A 220 7.79 6.09 17.21
CA ALA A 220 7.99 6.69 15.90
C ALA A 220 9.07 5.95 15.06
N GLY A 221 9.13 4.63 15.18
CA GLY A 221 10.02 3.76 14.41
C GLY A 221 11.41 3.58 15.00
N ASP A 222 11.70 4.15 16.18
CA ASP A 222 13.02 3.96 16.81
C ASP A 222 13.22 2.53 17.33
N SER A 223 12.14 1.84 17.70
CA SER A 223 12.17 0.40 18.01
C SER A 223 10.91 -0.31 17.51
N TRP A 224 11.04 -1.63 17.28
CA TRP A 224 9.99 -2.46 16.73
C TRP A 224 9.74 -3.70 17.54
N THR A 225 8.48 -4.04 17.75
CA THR A 225 8.04 -5.26 18.41
C THR A 225 7.21 -6.08 17.44
N PRO A 226 7.54 -7.37 17.21
CA PRO A 226 6.69 -8.27 16.44
C PRO A 226 5.30 -8.37 17.07
N ALA A 227 4.25 -8.32 16.25
CA ALA A 227 2.89 -8.50 16.74
C ALA A 227 2.72 -9.89 17.35
N ALA A 228 2.12 -9.95 18.54
CA ALA A 228 1.83 -11.21 19.22
C ALA A 228 0.63 -11.88 18.54
N MET A 229 0.88 -12.85 17.67
CA MET A 229 -0.13 -13.56 16.91
C MET A 229 -0.05 -15.08 17.13
N ASN A 230 -1.22 -15.72 17.23
CA ASN A 230 -1.33 -17.18 17.28
C ASN A 230 -1.63 -17.80 15.92
N PHE A 231 -0.97 -17.29 14.88
CA PHE A 231 -1.10 -17.76 13.50
C PHE A 231 0.23 -18.32 13.01
N SER A 232 0.16 -19.35 12.17
CA SER A 232 1.35 -19.97 11.57
C SER A 232 1.85 -19.25 10.31
N SER A 233 1.05 -18.32 9.79
CA SER A 233 1.35 -17.58 8.55
C SER A 233 2.19 -16.36 8.86
N GLU A 234 3.27 -16.16 8.09
CA GLU A 234 4.27 -15.11 8.36
C GLU A 234 4.52 -14.22 7.12
N TYR A 235 3.53 -14.09 6.25
CA TYR A 235 3.58 -13.19 5.10
C TYR A 235 2.36 -12.28 5.11
N SER A 236 2.59 -10.98 5.02
CA SER A 236 1.52 -9.98 4.89
C SER A 236 1.89 -8.91 3.84
N VAL A 237 0.89 -8.32 3.22
CA VAL A 237 1.02 -7.11 2.40
C VAL A 237 0.16 -6.00 2.98
N PRO A 238 -1.17 -6.17 3.16
CA PRO A 238 -2.01 -5.08 3.60
C PRO A 238 -1.99 -4.93 5.12
N ILE A 239 -1.93 -3.70 5.56
CA ILE A 239 -2.28 -3.30 6.92
C ILE A 239 -2.97 -1.94 6.85
N THR A 240 -4.02 -1.74 7.64
CA THR A 240 -4.76 -0.47 7.68
C THR A 240 -5.40 -0.25 9.04
N LEU A 241 -5.62 1.03 9.39
CA LEU A 241 -6.36 1.43 10.58
C LEU A 241 -7.81 1.75 10.23
N ASP A 242 -8.70 1.52 11.20
CA ASP A 242 -10.07 1.98 11.11
C ASP A 242 -10.11 3.50 11.42
N PRO A 243 -10.55 4.36 10.48
CA PRO A 243 -10.61 5.80 10.72
C PRO A 243 -11.63 6.19 11.80
N HIS A 244 -12.59 5.30 12.12
CA HIS A 244 -13.61 5.52 13.15
C HIS A 244 -13.19 5.00 14.53
N ASP A 245 -12.22 4.06 14.58
CA ASP A 245 -11.65 3.52 15.81
C ASP A 245 -10.16 3.23 15.64
N PRO A 246 -9.26 4.15 16.04
CA PRO A 246 -7.82 4.00 15.86
C PRO A 246 -7.18 2.84 16.65
N LYS A 247 -7.95 2.16 17.51
CA LYS A 247 -7.51 0.89 18.13
C LYS A 247 -7.75 -0.31 17.22
N ARG A 248 -8.61 -0.15 16.22
CA ARG A 248 -8.93 -1.22 15.28
C ARG A 248 -7.96 -1.22 14.12
N VAL A 249 -7.30 -2.35 13.94
CA VAL A 249 -6.29 -2.57 12.89
C VAL A 249 -6.66 -3.81 12.10
N TYR A 250 -6.59 -3.73 10.78
CA TYR A 250 -6.85 -4.85 9.87
C TYR A 250 -5.60 -5.22 9.09
N SER A 251 -5.43 -6.52 8.86
CA SER A 251 -4.39 -7.06 8.00
C SER A 251 -4.85 -8.39 7.39
N ALA A 252 -4.02 -8.98 6.54
CA ALA A 252 -4.21 -10.33 6.03
C ALA A 252 -2.90 -11.09 6.06
N LEU A 253 -2.96 -12.35 6.42
CA LEU A 253 -1.82 -13.26 6.48
C LEU A 253 -1.92 -14.31 5.37
N ALA A 254 -0.78 -14.73 4.84
CA ALA A 254 -0.67 -15.85 3.93
C ALA A 254 0.47 -16.79 4.29
N ASN A 255 0.38 -18.02 3.84
CA ASN A 255 1.44 -19.00 3.98
C ASN A 255 2.55 -18.74 2.95
N GLY A 256 3.49 -17.84 3.30
CA GLY A 256 4.63 -17.42 2.49
C GLY A 256 4.26 -16.57 1.25
N PRO A 257 5.24 -16.27 0.41
CA PRO A 257 5.10 -15.30 -0.68
C PRO A 257 4.33 -15.87 -1.90
N PRO A 258 3.82 -14.98 -2.80
CA PRO A 258 2.99 -15.36 -3.96
C PRO A 258 3.59 -16.40 -4.90
N GLY A 259 4.91 -16.46 -5.02
CA GLY A 259 5.60 -17.48 -5.82
C GLY A 259 5.35 -18.91 -5.35
N GLY A 260 5.04 -19.11 -4.08
CA GLY A 260 4.67 -20.38 -3.46
C GLY A 260 3.21 -20.78 -3.73
N TRP A 261 2.29 -19.83 -3.78
CA TRP A 261 0.85 -20.09 -3.87
C TRP A 261 0.47 -20.83 -5.15
N ARG A 262 1.07 -20.45 -6.29
CA ARG A 262 0.81 -21.08 -7.59
C ARG A 262 1.21 -22.57 -7.64
N ARG A 263 2.03 -23.03 -6.70
CA ARG A 263 2.55 -24.42 -6.65
C ARG A 263 1.77 -25.28 -5.65
N ARG A 264 0.94 -24.67 -4.80
CA ARG A 264 0.14 -25.36 -3.78
C ARG A 264 -1.30 -25.45 -4.21
N ALA A 265 -1.92 -26.60 -4.01
CA ALA A 265 -3.35 -26.79 -4.26
C ALA A 265 -4.23 -25.92 -3.35
N SER A 266 -3.73 -25.60 -2.14
CA SER A 266 -4.36 -24.73 -1.15
C SER A 266 -4.18 -23.22 -1.44
N GLY A 267 -3.41 -22.84 -2.46
CA GLY A 267 -3.18 -21.45 -2.81
C GLY A 267 -2.40 -20.68 -1.75
N ALA A 268 -2.90 -19.49 -1.39
CA ALA A 268 -2.30 -18.60 -0.41
C ALA A 268 -2.50 -19.05 1.03
N GLU A 269 -3.55 -19.84 1.31
CA GLU A 269 -4.02 -20.12 2.67
C GLU A 269 -4.24 -18.83 3.46
N ALA A 270 -4.92 -17.88 2.81
CA ALA A 270 -5.10 -16.54 3.32
C ALA A 270 -6.06 -16.50 4.51
N THR A 271 -5.75 -15.63 5.46
CA THR A 271 -6.62 -15.33 6.60
C THR A 271 -6.63 -13.82 6.81
N MET A 272 -7.81 -13.22 6.82
CA MET A 272 -7.97 -11.86 7.32
C MET A 272 -7.87 -11.86 8.83
N ILE A 273 -7.26 -10.82 9.38
CA ILE A 273 -7.11 -10.65 10.83
C ILE A 273 -7.46 -9.23 11.25
N ARG A 274 -7.97 -9.09 12.46
CA ARG A 274 -8.30 -7.82 13.10
C ARG A 274 -7.77 -7.77 14.53
N SER A 275 -7.27 -6.62 14.91
CA SER A 275 -7.07 -6.24 16.30
C SER A 275 -8.08 -5.16 16.68
N ASP A 276 -8.67 -5.24 17.86
CA ASP A 276 -9.57 -4.23 18.42
C ASP A 276 -8.94 -3.48 19.61
N ASP A 277 -7.64 -3.68 19.87
CA ASP A 277 -6.92 -3.13 21.02
C ASP A 277 -5.56 -2.53 20.67
N GLY A 278 -5.42 -2.03 19.45
CA GLY A 278 -4.20 -1.35 18.98
C GLY A 278 -3.04 -2.28 18.70
N GLY A 279 -3.32 -3.52 18.27
CA GLY A 279 -2.34 -4.51 17.88
C GLY A 279 -1.86 -5.43 19.00
N ALA A 280 -2.42 -5.31 20.22
CA ALA A 280 -2.00 -6.15 21.34
C ALA A 280 -2.50 -7.61 21.20
N ASN A 281 -3.72 -7.77 20.69
CA ASN A 281 -4.29 -9.09 20.40
C ASN A 281 -4.91 -9.11 18.98
N TRP A 282 -4.84 -10.26 18.32
CA TRP A 282 -5.31 -10.45 16.96
C TRP A 282 -6.25 -11.65 16.86
N GLN A 283 -7.32 -11.49 16.09
CA GLN A 283 -8.29 -12.54 15.81
C GLN A 283 -8.48 -12.73 14.31
N GLY A 284 -8.71 -13.97 13.90
CA GLY A 284 -9.11 -14.27 12.52
C GLY A 284 -10.53 -13.79 12.28
N ILE A 285 -10.71 -13.09 11.16
CA ILE A 285 -11.99 -12.68 10.60
C ILE A 285 -12.08 -13.24 9.18
N ALA A 286 -13.04 -12.88 8.38
CA ALA A 286 -13.18 -13.33 6.99
C ALA A 286 -14.21 -14.43 6.75
N GLY A 287 -15.31 -14.41 7.50
CA GLY A 287 -16.47 -15.20 7.12
C GLY A 287 -16.88 -14.90 5.67
N GLY A 288 -16.91 -15.91 4.80
CA GLY A 288 -17.33 -15.77 3.40
C GLY A 288 -16.20 -15.52 2.37
N MET A 289 -14.96 -15.30 2.78
CA MET A 289 -13.81 -15.25 1.86
C MET A 289 -13.19 -16.62 1.66
N ALA A 290 -12.75 -16.92 0.44
CA ALA A 290 -12.04 -18.15 0.16
C ALA A 290 -10.54 -18.01 0.55
N SER A 291 -9.96 -19.07 1.11
CA SER A 291 -8.58 -19.04 1.61
C SER A 291 -7.53 -18.90 0.51
N GLU A 292 -7.86 -19.17 -0.73
CA GLU A 292 -7.00 -18.90 -1.89
C GLU A 292 -6.96 -17.42 -2.31
N ASP A 293 -7.92 -16.61 -1.85
CA ASP A 293 -8.08 -15.22 -2.22
C ASP A 293 -7.33 -14.30 -1.22
N PHE A 294 -6.05 -14.03 -1.52
CA PHE A 294 -5.24 -13.18 -0.66
C PHE A 294 -5.52 -11.69 -0.95
N PRO A 295 -5.95 -10.90 0.05
CA PRO A 295 -6.07 -9.45 -0.07
C PRO A 295 -4.72 -8.79 -0.30
N GLU A 296 -4.57 -8.08 -1.38
CA GLU A 296 -3.41 -7.20 -1.64
C GLU A 296 -3.62 -5.84 -0.98
N VAL A 297 -4.88 -5.42 -0.84
CA VAL A 297 -5.28 -4.16 -0.22
C VAL A 297 -6.54 -4.34 0.62
N ILE A 298 -6.59 -3.64 1.75
CA ILE A 298 -7.76 -3.52 2.60
C ILE A 298 -8.09 -2.04 2.73
N ILE A 299 -9.34 -1.67 2.45
CA ILE A 299 -9.85 -0.32 2.59
C ILE A 299 -10.92 -0.32 3.67
N VAL A 300 -10.82 0.59 4.63
CA VAL A 300 -11.92 0.92 5.55
C VAL A 300 -12.58 2.20 5.03
N ASP A 301 -13.88 2.16 4.87
CA ASP A 301 -14.65 3.30 4.39
C ASP A 301 -14.59 4.44 5.42
N GLN A 302 -14.17 5.62 4.97
CA GLN A 302 -14.02 6.79 5.86
C GLN A 302 -15.35 7.44 6.24
N GLU A 303 -16.42 7.19 5.48
CA GLU A 303 -17.75 7.76 5.72
C GLU A 303 -18.72 6.78 6.36
N ILE A 304 -18.53 5.47 6.13
CA ILE A 304 -19.46 4.44 6.59
C ILE A 304 -18.79 3.53 7.62
N PRO A 305 -19.04 3.73 8.92
CA PRO A 305 -18.47 2.88 9.96
C PRO A 305 -18.81 1.40 9.77
N GLY A 306 -17.80 0.55 9.93
CA GLY A 306 -17.94 -0.90 9.78
C GLY A 306 -17.90 -1.41 8.35
N ARG A 307 -17.83 -0.52 7.35
CA ARG A 307 -17.70 -0.93 5.96
C ARG A 307 -16.23 -1.08 5.57
N LEU A 308 -15.92 -2.24 5.00
CA LEU A 308 -14.59 -2.58 4.50
C LEU A 308 -14.66 -3.18 3.09
N TYR A 309 -13.54 -3.04 2.39
CA TYR A 309 -13.33 -3.70 1.11
C TYR A 309 -11.96 -4.38 1.11
N ALA A 310 -11.92 -5.59 0.57
CA ALA A 310 -10.69 -6.36 0.41
C ALA A 310 -10.47 -6.65 -1.08
N GLY A 311 -9.47 -6.01 -1.67
CA GLY A 311 -9.06 -6.22 -3.05
C GLY A 311 -8.04 -7.35 -3.12
N CYS A 312 -8.41 -8.48 -3.73
CA CYS A 312 -7.58 -9.65 -3.79
C CYS A 312 -6.72 -9.68 -5.05
N ARG A 313 -5.51 -10.21 -4.92
CA ARG A 313 -4.53 -10.31 -6.00
C ARG A 313 -5.07 -10.96 -7.27
N ASN A 314 -6.00 -11.89 -7.16
CA ASN A 314 -6.62 -12.56 -8.31
C ASN A 314 -7.73 -11.75 -9.00
N GLY A 315 -7.95 -10.50 -8.60
CA GLY A 315 -8.93 -9.59 -9.19
C GLY A 315 -10.31 -9.63 -8.54
N LYS A 316 -10.54 -10.48 -7.54
CA LYS A 316 -11.78 -10.44 -6.75
C LYS A 316 -11.75 -9.27 -5.77
N ILE A 317 -12.90 -8.69 -5.51
CA ILE A 317 -13.09 -7.72 -4.44
C ILE A 317 -14.21 -8.24 -3.54
N TYR A 318 -14.01 -8.14 -2.24
CA TYR A 318 -14.99 -8.48 -1.22
C TYR A 318 -15.39 -7.23 -0.45
N ALA A 319 -16.63 -7.18 0.03
CA ALA A 319 -17.13 -6.13 0.89
C ALA A 319 -17.68 -6.70 2.19
N SER A 320 -17.52 -5.97 3.27
CA SER A 320 -18.12 -6.24 4.58
C SER A 320 -18.86 -4.98 5.06
N ASP A 321 -19.99 -5.17 5.74
CA ASP A 321 -20.77 -4.11 6.39
C ASP A 321 -20.77 -4.23 7.93
N ASP A 322 -20.02 -5.18 8.48
CA ASP A 322 -20.04 -5.54 9.91
C ASP A 322 -18.66 -5.55 10.57
N GLY A 323 -17.74 -4.72 10.05
CA GLY A 323 -16.40 -4.59 10.60
C GLY A 323 -15.49 -5.78 10.27
N GLY A 324 -15.79 -6.52 9.21
CA GLY A 324 -14.99 -7.64 8.73
C GLY A 324 -15.40 -9.00 9.27
N ASP A 325 -16.49 -9.11 10.03
CA ASP A 325 -16.94 -10.41 10.53
C ASP A 325 -17.45 -11.29 9.39
N ASN A 326 -18.15 -10.69 8.40
CA ASN A 326 -18.58 -11.38 7.19
C ASN A 326 -18.26 -10.58 5.93
N PHE A 327 -17.82 -11.28 4.87
CA PHE A 327 -17.52 -10.71 3.57
C PHE A 327 -18.38 -11.33 2.47
N GLY A 328 -18.91 -10.48 1.59
CA GLY A 328 -19.58 -10.88 0.35
C GLY A 328 -18.71 -10.56 -0.87
N ALA A 329 -18.60 -11.49 -1.81
CA ALA A 329 -17.91 -11.21 -3.07
C ALA A 329 -18.67 -10.17 -3.91
N MET A 330 -17.95 -9.19 -4.44
CA MET A 330 -18.49 -8.19 -5.37
C MET A 330 -18.18 -8.63 -6.80
N ASP A 331 -19.19 -8.73 -7.64
CA ASP A 331 -18.99 -8.98 -9.08
C ASP A 331 -18.90 -7.65 -9.82
N LEU A 332 -17.68 -7.20 -10.02
CA LEU A 332 -17.40 -5.98 -10.80
C LEU A 332 -17.10 -6.26 -12.27
N GLY A 333 -17.00 -7.51 -12.68
CA GLY A 333 -16.62 -7.85 -14.07
C GLY A 333 -15.27 -7.26 -14.47
N LEU A 334 -14.31 -7.17 -13.55
CA LEU A 334 -12.99 -6.58 -13.80
C LEU A 334 -12.25 -7.25 -14.95
N GLY A 335 -12.41 -8.58 -15.10
CA GLY A 335 -11.78 -9.36 -16.16
C GLY A 335 -10.24 -9.39 -16.07
N VAL A 336 -9.68 -9.08 -14.90
CA VAL A 336 -8.24 -9.06 -14.62
C VAL A 336 -7.90 -10.05 -13.51
N SER A 337 -6.69 -10.58 -13.55
CA SER A 337 -6.20 -11.59 -12.61
C SER A 337 -5.06 -11.09 -11.71
N ASP A 338 -4.77 -9.79 -11.71
CA ASP A 338 -3.63 -9.23 -10.98
C ASP A 338 -3.95 -7.79 -10.53
N LEU A 339 -4.84 -7.69 -9.54
CA LEU A 339 -5.15 -6.44 -8.85
C LEU A 339 -3.97 -6.05 -7.95
N ARG A 340 -3.61 -4.77 -7.94
CA ARG A 340 -2.48 -4.23 -7.19
C ARG A 340 -2.87 -3.24 -6.12
N CYS A 341 -3.75 -2.33 -6.44
CA CYS A 341 -4.24 -1.33 -5.50
C CYS A 341 -5.70 -0.99 -5.77
N VAL A 342 -6.39 -0.54 -4.75
CA VAL A 342 -7.74 0.03 -4.84
C VAL A 342 -7.77 1.26 -3.95
N VAL A 343 -8.34 2.34 -4.46
CA VAL A 343 -8.58 3.56 -3.67
C VAL A 343 -10.07 3.91 -3.77
N LEU A 344 -10.68 4.17 -2.62
CA LEU A 344 -12.05 4.64 -2.50
C LEU A 344 -12.05 6.16 -2.37
N ALA A 345 -12.93 6.80 -3.12
CA ALA A 345 -13.22 8.22 -3.00
C ALA A 345 -14.73 8.46 -2.95
N HIS A 346 -15.15 9.48 -2.22
CA HIS A 346 -16.53 9.93 -2.12
C HIS A 346 -16.70 11.23 -2.91
N ALA A 347 -17.67 11.27 -3.86
CA ALA A 347 -17.86 12.34 -4.84
C ALA A 347 -19.16 13.15 -4.63
#